data_5e5595b7422960c63e527750f5c0e8f9
#
_entry.id   5e5595b7422960c63e527750f5c0e8f9
#
_cell.length_a   1.000
_cell.length_b   1.000
_cell.length_c   1.000
_cell.angle_alpha   90.00
_cell.angle_beta   90.00
_cell.angle_gamma   90.00
#
_symmetry.space_group_name_H-M   'P 1'
#
loop_
_entity.id
_entity.type
_entity.pdbx_description
1 polymer ?
#
loop_
_entity_poly.entity_id
_entity_poly.type
_entity_poly.pdbx_seq_one_letter_code
_entity_poly.pdbx_strand_id
1 'polypeptide(L)'
;MASLVHDKYYSASSFLFLGRGIHYAIAREGALKVKESSYVHAEGYPTGELKHGPNAMVDDSVPLVVLATVDPALEGSVVRYKRTLQLLRDMKVQGAKVIALANAGDHEVAGLVNDCIYVQPISEYLLPMTEVVPLQLFAYFMGVEHGINVDRLRNISKVVLDRELAR
;
A
#
# COMPACT_ATOMS: atom_id res chain seq x y z
N MET A 1 9.01 -10.78 1.24
CA MET A 1 9.03 -9.31 1.12
C MET A 1 10.34 -8.80 0.53
N ALA A 2 11.50 -9.11 1.11
CA ALA A 2 12.81 -8.62 0.59
C ALA A 2 12.99 -8.91 -0.91
N SER A 3 12.88 -10.17 -1.34
CA SER A 3 12.98 -10.54 -2.76
C SER A 3 11.93 -9.88 -3.65
N LEU A 4 10.71 -9.72 -3.16
CA LEU A 4 9.66 -9.00 -3.90
C LEU A 4 10.08 -7.57 -4.22
N VAL A 5 10.61 -6.84 -3.23
CA VAL A 5 11.07 -5.47 -3.41
C VAL A 5 12.30 -5.44 -4.31
N HIS A 6 13.33 -6.23 -3.97
CA HIS A 6 14.59 -6.28 -4.71
C HIS A 6 14.40 -6.59 -6.20
N ASP A 7 13.64 -7.64 -6.51
CA ASP A 7 13.53 -8.14 -7.89
C ASP A 7 12.59 -7.29 -8.77
N LYS A 8 11.62 -6.58 -8.16
CA LYS A 8 10.50 -6.04 -8.93
C LYS A 8 10.17 -4.57 -8.71
N TYR A 9 10.44 -4.01 -7.52
CA TYR A 9 9.82 -2.74 -7.13
C TYR A 9 10.79 -1.65 -6.66
N TYR A 10 12.03 -1.99 -6.28
CA TYR A 10 12.98 -1.02 -5.73
C TYR A 10 13.30 0.14 -6.69
N SER A 11 13.24 -0.11 -8.00
CA SER A 11 13.54 0.90 -9.03
C SER A 11 12.35 1.82 -9.35
N ALA A 12 11.17 1.57 -8.79
CA ALA A 12 10.01 2.43 -9.01
C ALA A 12 10.22 3.80 -8.35
N SER A 13 9.95 4.86 -9.09
CA SER A 13 10.08 6.24 -8.62
C SER A 13 8.84 6.79 -7.91
N SER A 14 7.71 6.12 -8.06
CA SER A 14 6.43 6.50 -7.46
C SER A 14 5.54 5.30 -7.21
N PHE A 15 4.66 5.40 -6.21
CA PHE A 15 3.63 4.41 -5.89
C PHE A 15 2.29 5.08 -5.60
N LEU A 16 1.19 4.43 -5.99
CA LEU A 16 -0.15 4.78 -5.50
C LEU A 16 -0.67 3.68 -4.58
N PHE A 17 -1.03 4.05 -3.36
CA PHE A 17 -1.61 3.17 -2.35
C PHE A 17 -3.12 3.35 -2.33
N LEU A 18 -3.88 2.28 -2.51
CA LEU A 18 -5.32 2.34 -2.69
C LEU A 18 -6.05 1.57 -1.60
N GLY A 19 -6.94 2.26 -0.89
CA GLY A 19 -7.80 1.69 0.12
C GLY A 19 -9.24 2.20 0.01
N ARG A 20 -10.19 1.47 0.59
CA ARG A 20 -11.61 1.86 0.64
C ARG A 20 -12.14 1.78 2.06
N GLY A 21 -12.94 2.76 2.47
CA GLY A 21 -13.44 2.83 3.86
C GLY A 21 -12.30 2.97 4.86
N ILE A 22 -12.29 2.16 5.92
CA ILE A 22 -11.24 2.20 6.96
C ILE A 22 -9.85 1.90 6.42
N HIS A 23 -9.74 1.10 5.35
CA HIS A 23 -8.46 0.74 4.73
C HIS A 23 -7.79 1.91 3.97
N TYR A 24 -8.54 2.99 3.69
CA TYR A 24 -7.92 4.19 3.10
C TYR A 24 -6.92 4.84 4.05
N ALA A 25 -7.20 4.86 5.35
CA ALA A 25 -6.25 5.37 6.33
C ALA A 25 -4.95 4.55 6.33
N ILE A 26 -5.05 3.22 6.18
CA ILE A 26 -3.90 2.32 6.10
C ILE A 26 -3.13 2.48 4.78
N ALA A 27 -3.83 2.69 3.67
CA ALA A 27 -3.18 3.00 2.39
C ALA A 27 -2.34 4.29 2.49
N ARG A 28 -2.87 5.33 3.14
CA ARG A 28 -2.11 6.56 3.42
C ARG A 28 -0.90 6.33 4.32
N GLU A 29 -1.05 5.51 5.36
CA GLU A 29 0.05 5.15 6.25
C GLU A 29 1.14 4.39 5.50
N GLY A 30 0.79 3.41 4.65
CA GLY A 30 1.74 2.71 3.79
C GLY A 30 2.50 3.65 2.86
N ALA A 31 1.81 4.57 2.20
CA ALA A 31 2.41 5.60 1.37
C ALA A 31 3.36 6.52 2.17
N LEU A 32 2.96 6.89 3.39
CA LEU A 32 3.80 7.69 4.28
C LEU A 32 5.09 6.93 4.65
N LYS A 33 4.99 5.66 5.02
CA LYS A 33 6.17 4.84 5.39
C LYS A 33 7.16 4.69 4.23
N VAL A 34 6.68 4.51 3.00
CA VAL A 34 7.57 4.49 1.80
C VAL A 34 8.28 5.82 1.64
N LYS A 35 7.57 6.95 1.73
CA LYS A 35 8.22 8.28 1.64
C LYS A 35 9.27 8.49 2.71
N GLU A 36 8.97 8.12 3.95
CA GLU A 36 9.88 8.30 5.09
C GLU A 36 11.15 7.44 4.95
N SER A 37 10.99 6.16 4.62
CA SER A 37 12.09 5.19 4.67
C SER A 37 12.91 5.09 3.39
N SER A 38 12.31 5.37 2.22
CA SER A 38 12.99 5.21 0.92
C SER A 38 13.16 6.52 0.14
N TYR A 39 12.52 7.61 0.59
CA TYR A 39 12.45 8.91 -0.10
C TYR A 39 11.81 8.84 -1.50
N VAL A 40 11.17 7.71 -1.80
CA VAL A 40 10.39 7.51 -3.02
C VAL A 40 9.04 8.18 -2.88
N HIS A 41 8.57 8.85 -3.93
CA HIS A 41 7.25 9.44 -3.92
C HIS A 41 6.16 8.37 -3.77
N ALA A 42 5.22 8.60 -2.88
CA ALA A 42 4.09 7.69 -2.69
C ALA A 42 2.86 8.46 -2.19
N GLU A 43 1.69 8.15 -2.74
CA GLU A 43 0.44 8.77 -2.33
C GLU A 43 -0.63 7.73 -2.03
N GLY A 44 -1.47 8.04 -1.03
CA GLY A 44 -2.63 7.22 -0.68
C GLY A 44 -3.92 7.84 -1.21
N TYR A 45 -4.72 7.05 -1.94
CA TYR A 45 -6.01 7.46 -2.50
C TYR A 45 -7.14 6.54 -2.08
N PRO A 46 -8.35 7.08 -1.89
CA PRO A 46 -9.54 6.23 -1.86
C PRO A 46 -9.71 5.55 -3.22
N THR A 47 -9.97 4.24 -3.24
CA THR A 47 -10.12 3.49 -4.51
C THR A 47 -11.18 4.08 -5.44
N GLY A 48 -12.21 4.73 -4.88
CA GLY A 48 -13.26 5.38 -5.66
C GLY A 48 -12.77 6.62 -6.42
N GLU A 49 -11.76 7.31 -5.87
CA GLU A 49 -11.23 8.56 -6.44
C GLU A 49 -10.17 8.33 -7.53
N LEU A 50 -9.66 7.11 -7.67
CA LEU A 50 -8.63 6.82 -8.68
C LEU A 50 -9.06 7.27 -10.07
N LYS A 51 -10.32 7.02 -10.45
CA LYS A 51 -10.85 7.33 -11.78
C LYS A 51 -11.07 8.84 -12.05
N HIS A 52 -10.98 9.68 -11.03
CA HIS A 52 -11.20 11.12 -11.13
C HIS A 52 -9.94 11.96 -11.34
N GLY A 53 -8.86 11.34 -11.77
CA GLY A 53 -7.59 12.04 -12.09
C GLY A 53 -6.38 11.14 -11.99
N PRO A 54 -6.08 10.55 -10.81
CA PRO A 54 -4.85 9.76 -10.60
C PRO A 54 -4.71 8.58 -11.58
N ASN A 55 -5.81 8.08 -12.14
CA ASN A 55 -5.79 7.02 -13.14
C ASN A 55 -4.99 7.39 -14.42
N ALA A 56 -4.81 8.67 -14.69
CA ALA A 56 -3.97 9.14 -15.79
C ALA A 56 -2.48 8.83 -15.58
N MET A 57 -2.06 8.58 -14.34
CA MET A 57 -0.69 8.21 -14.00
C MET A 57 -0.45 6.69 -14.02
N VAL A 58 -1.52 5.89 -14.19
CA VAL A 58 -1.44 4.43 -14.07
C VAL A 58 -0.88 3.84 -15.35
N ASP A 59 0.33 3.30 -15.23
CA ASP A 59 1.03 2.51 -16.23
C ASP A 59 1.92 1.45 -15.55
N ASP A 60 2.85 0.86 -16.25
CA ASP A 60 3.79 -0.14 -15.71
C ASP A 60 4.90 0.47 -14.84
N SER A 61 5.11 1.79 -14.91
CA SER A 61 6.15 2.52 -14.17
C SER A 61 5.70 2.99 -12.79
N VAL A 62 4.38 3.13 -12.55
CA VAL A 62 3.78 3.56 -11.28
C VAL A 62 2.99 2.40 -10.65
N PRO A 63 3.64 1.53 -9.86
CA PRO A 63 2.96 0.41 -9.23
C PRO A 63 1.85 0.86 -8.28
N LEU A 64 0.75 0.11 -8.31
CA LEU A 64 -0.36 0.26 -7.38
C LEU A 64 -0.23 -0.72 -6.22
N VAL A 65 -0.41 -0.26 -4.99
CA VAL A 65 -0.53 -1.11 -3.80
C VAL A 65 -1.98 -1.05 -3.32
N VAL A 66 -2.71 -2.16 -3.44
CA VAL A 66 -4.17 -2.20 -3.23
C VAL A 66 -4.51 -3.05 -2.02
N LEU A 67 -5.26 -2.47 -1.06
CA LEU A 67 -5.79 -3.22 0.08
C LEU A 67 -7.10 -3.92 -0.33
N ALA A 68 -7.02 -5.24 -0.47
CA ALA A 68 -8.09 -6.11 -0.98
C ALA A 68 -8.52 -7.20 0.01
N THR A 69 -8.27 -6.98 1.30
CA THR A 69 -8.71 -7.88 2.37
C THR A 69 -10.22 -7.86 2.57
N VAL A 70 -10.78 -8.88 3.19
CA VAL A 70 -12.21 -8.99 3.46
C VAL A 70 -12.49 -9.73 4.78
N ASP A 71 -13.51 -9.28 5.49
CA ASP A 71 -14.18 -10.08 6.52
C ASP A 71 -15.48 -10.65 5.91
N PRO A 72 -15.54 -11.93 5.61
CA PRO A 72 -16.70 -12.52 4.96
C PRO A 72 -17.95 -12.56 5.86
N ALA A 73 -17.80 -12.39 7.17
CA ALA A 73 -18.91 -12.32 8.11
C ALA A 73 -19.61 -10.95 8.15
N LEU A 74 -18.98 -9.92 7.58
CA LEU A 74 -19.52 -8.54 7.59
C LEU A 74 -19.96 -8.14 6.19
N GLU A 75 -21.24 -7.90 5.97
CA GLU A 75 -21.80 -7.52 4.67
C GLU A 75 -21.10 -6.30 4.06
N GLY A 76 -20.87 -5.26 4.86
CA GLY A 76 -20.17 -4.05 4.41
C GLY A 76 -18.75 -4.31 3.90
N SER A 77 -18.03 -5.26 4.54
CA SER A 77 -16.72 -5.72 4.09
C SER A 77 -16.80 -6.43 2.74
N VAL A 78 -17.78 -7.32 2.59
CA VAL A 78 -18.01 -8.05 1.33
C VAL A 78 -18.34 -7.08 0.19
N VAL A 79 -19.19 -6.07 0.43
CA VAL A 79 -19.53 -5.06 -0.57
C VAL A 79 -18.29 -4.24 -0.96
N ARG A 80 -17.48 -3.83 0.03
CA ARG A 80 -16.21 -3.13 -0.19
C ARG A 80 -15.26 -3.98 -1.05
N TYR A 81 -15.08 -5.24 -0.69
CA TYR A 81 -14.23 -6.19 -1.39
C TYR A 81 -14.65 -6.38 -2.86
N LYS A 82 -15.94 -6.60 -3.14
CA LYS A 82 -16.45 -6.72 -4.51
C LYS A 82 -16.14 -5.50 -5.37
N ARG A 83 -16.21 -4.29 -4.79
CA ARG A 83 -15.83 -3.05 -5.49
C ARG A 83 -14.32 -2.97 -5.73
N THR A 84 -13.52 -3.48 -4.80
CA THR A 84 -12.06 -3.56 -4.98
C THR A 84 -11.70 -4.58 -6.06
N LEU A 85 -12.36 -5.73 -6.11
CA LEU A 85 -12.19 -6.70 -7.21
C LEU A 85 -12.50 -6.08 -8.58
N GLN A 86 -13.57 -5.28 -8.68
CA GLN A 86 -13.88 -4.59 -9.93
C GLN A 86 -12.75 -3.63 -10.33
N LEU A 87 -12.20 -2.87 -9.38
CA LEU A 87 -11.03 -2.04 -9.62
C LEU A 87 -9.85 -2.86 -10.14
N LEU A 88 -9.53 -3.99 -9.50
CA LEU A 88 -8.42 -4.85 -9.92
C LEU A 88 -8.59 -5.39 -11.33
N ARG A 89 -9.83 -5.75 -11.72
CA ARG A 89 -10.15 -6.15 -13.11
C ARG A 89 -9.89 -5.02 -14.09
N ASP A 90 -10.34 -3.80 -13.76
CA ASP A 90 -10.12 -2.62 -14.59
C ASP A 90 -8.60 -2.34 -14.74
N MET A 91 -7.85 -2.42 -13.65
CA MET A 91 -6.39 -2.20 -13.64
C MET A 91 -5.64 -3.27 -14.43
N LYS A 92 -6.07 -4.52 -14.35
CA LYS A 92 -5.52 -5.61 -15.15
C LYS A 92 -5.71 -5.37 -16.65
N VAL A 93 -6.89 -4.91 -17.06
CA VAL A 93 -7.17 -4.56 -18.48
C VAL A 93 -6.30 -3.41 -18.94
N GLN A 94 -6.01 -2.44 -18.07
CA GLN A 94 -5.12 -1.31 -18.38
C GLN A 94 -3.63 -1.68 -18.39
N GLY A 95 -3.26 -2.90 -17.96
CA GLY A 95 -1.86 -3.31 -17.88
C GLY A 95 -1.11 -2.72 -16.68
N ALA A 96 -1.83 -2.22 -15.67
CA ALA A 96 -1.23 -1.65 -14.48
C ALA A 96 -0.44 -2.70 -13.69
N LYS A 97 0.69 -2.31 -13.12
CA LYS A 97 1.48 -3.14 -12.21
C LYS A 97 0.91 -3.06 -10.79
N VAL A 98 0.36 -4.15 -10.29
CA VAL A 98 -0.39 -4.16 -9.04
C VAL A 98 0.19 -5.15 -8.03
N ILE A 99 0.40 -4.66 -6.80
CA ILE A 99 0.62 -5.46 -5.59
C ILE A 99 -0.68 -5.41 -4.78
N ALA A 100 -1.26 -6.53 -4.42
CA ALA A 100 -2.41 -6.55 -3.52
C ALA A 100 -2.06 -7.11 -2.14
N LEU A 101 -2.61 -6.48 -1.08
CA LEU A 101 -2.77 -7.13 0.22
C LEU A 101 -4.11 -7.85 0.21
N ALA A 102 -4.08 -9.17 0.40
CA ALA A 102 -5.26 -10.02 0.35
C ALA A 102 -5.29 -11.03 1.51
N ASN A 103 -6.44 -11.61 1.77
CA ASN A 103 -6.54 -12.69 2.75
C ASN A 103 -5.78 -13.93 2.26
N ALA A 104 -5.17 -14.66 3.18
CA ALA A 104 -4.55 -15.94 2.88
C ALA A 104 -5.56 -16.88 2.20
N GLY A 105 -5.18 -17.43 1.04
CA GLY A 105 -6.04 -18.30 0.24
C GLY A 105 -6.98 -17.57 -0.75
N ASP A 106 -6.88 -16.26 -0.88
CA ASP A 106 -7.66 -15.51 -1.87
C ASP A 106 -7.06 -15.65 -3.28
N HIS A 107 -7.53 -16.68 -3.98
CA HIS A 107 -7.10 -16.94 -5.35
C HIS A 107 -7.74 -16.00 -6.38
N GLU A 108 -8.86 -15.36 -6.06
CA GLU A 108 -9.51 -14.42 -6.97
C GLU A 108 -8.67 -13.14 -7.12
N VAL A 109 -8.23 -12.56 -6.02
CA VAL A 109 -7.30 -11.42 -6.05
C VAL A 109 -5.99 -11.81 -6.72
N ALA A 110 -5.40 -12.96 -6.35
CA ALA A 110 -4.14 -13.43 -6.93
C ALA A 110 -4.20 -13.57 -8.45
N GLY A 111 -5.34 -13.97 -9.00
CA GLY A 111 -5.55 -14.07 -10.46
C GLY A 111 -5.66 -12.72 -11.18
N LEU A 112 -5.77 -11.60 -10.44
CA LEU A 112 -6.00 -10.27 -11.01
C LEU A 112 -4.78 -9.35 -10.93
N VAL A 113 -3.76 -9.70 -10.16
CA VAL A 113 -2.63 -8.82 -9.84
C VAL A 113 -1.29 -9.46 -10.19
N ASN A 114 -0.22 -8.64 -10.18
CA ASN A 114 1.14 -9.11 -10.45
C ASN A 114 1.73 -9.84 -9.22
N ASP A 115 1.44 -9.33 -8.02
CA ASP A 115 1.95 -9.90 -6.78
C ASP A 115 0.91 -9.77 -5.66
N CYS A 116 0.84 -10.79 -4.79
CA CYS A 116 0.02 -10.78 -3.59
C CYS A 116 0.87 -10.85 -2.33
N ILE A 117 0.53 -10.02 -1.36
CA ILE A 117 0.98 -10.11 0.03
C ILE A 117 -0.20 -10.60 0.85
N TYR A 118 -0.06 -11.78 1.46
CA TYR A 118 -1.14 -12.39 2.20
C TYR A 118 -1.10 -12.04 3.68
N VAL A 119 -2.27 -11.72 4.22
CA VAL A 119 -2.52 -11.55 5.65
C VAL A 119 -3.55 -12.56 6.13
N GLN A 120 -3.51 -12.90 7.42
CA GLN A 120 -4.50 -13.82 7.99
C GLN A 120 -5.88 -13.17 8.02
N PRO A 121 -6.94 -13.91 7.66
CA PRO A 121 -8.31 -13.44 7.80
C PRO A 121 -8.62 -13.10 9.27
N ILE A 122 -9.21 -11.94 9.49
CA ILE A 122 -9.61 -11.46 10.81
C ILE A 122 -10.82 -10.52 10.65
N SER A 123 -11.49 -10.16 11.75
CA SER A 123 -12.59 -9.20 11.74
C SER A 123 -12.20 -7.89 11.06
N GLU A 124 -13.12 -7.30 10.29
CA GLU A 124 -12.94 -6.04 9.54
C GLU A 124 -12.30 -4.93 10.38
N TYR A 125 -12.73 -4.80 11.63
CA TYR A 125 -12.21 -3.76 12.52
C TYR A 125 -10.77 -3.98 12.99
N LEU A 126 -10.26 -5.20 12.88
CA LEU A 126 -8.89 -5.55 13.21
C LEU A 126 -7.98 -5.68 11.97
N LEU A 127 -8.56 -5.79 10.77
CA LEU A 127 -7.80 -5.85 9.51
C LEU A 127 -6.73 -4.75 9.39
N PRO A 128 -7.00 -3.48 9.76
CA PRO A 128 -5.98 -2.43 9.72
C PRO A 128 -4.70 -2.77 10.47
N MET A 129 -4.78 -3.51 11.59
CA MET A 129 -3.61 -3.92 12.37
C MET A 129 -2.76 -4.96 11.64
N THR A 130 -3.40 -5.86 10.88
CA THR A 130 -2.69 -6.89 10.11
C THR A 130 -2.18 -6.35 8.77
N GLU A 131 -2.83 -5.35 8.20
CA GLU A 131 -2.45 -4.72 6.95
C GLU A 131 -1.25 -3.78 7.07
N VAL A 132 -1.16 -3.04 8.17
CA VAL A 132 -0.09 -2.05 8.34
C VAL A 132 1.28 -2.70 8.42
N VAL A 133 1.40 -3.89 9.03
CA VAL A 133 2.69 -4.57 9.21
C VAL A 133 3.37 -4.92 7.88
N PRO A 134 2.72 -5.59 6.91
CA PRO A 134 3.36 -5.84 5.62
C PRO A 134 3.67 -4.56 4.83
N LEU A 135 2.90 -3.48 5.01
CA LEU A 135 3.22 -2.19 4.38
C LEU A 135 4.46 -1.55 5.00
N GLN A 136 4.63 -1.64 6.32
CA GLN A 136 5.85 -1.21 7.02
C GLN A 136 7.07 -2.03 6.56
N LEU A 137 6.92 -3.35 6.42
CA LEU A 137 7.98 -4.22 5.91
C LEU A 137 8.32 -3.89 4.45
N PHE A 138 7.33 -3.60 3.61
CA PHE A 138 7.57 -3.16 2.24
C PHE A 138 8.39 -1.88 2.21
N ALA A 139 7.98 -0.88 2.98
CA ALA A 139 8.68 0.40 3.10
C ALA A 139 10.11 0.24 3.66
N TYR A 140 10.29 -0.61 4.67
CA TYR A 140 11.60 -0.95 5.23
C TYR A 140 12.54 -1.52 4.16
N PHE A 141 12.10 -2.52 3.40
CA PHE A 141 12.93 -3.11 2.35
C PHE A 141 13.18 -2.14 1.18
N MET A 142 12.23 -1.27 0.85
CA MET A 142 12.48 -0.15 -0.08
C MET A 142 13.63 0.72 0.41
N GLY A 143 13.64 1.10 1.69
CA GLY A 143 14.72 1.87 2.29
C GLY A 143 16.08 1.15 2.24
N VAL A 144 16.10 -0.13 2.57
CA VAL A 144 17.32 -0.97 2.52
C VAL A 144 17.88 -1.04 1.11
N GLU A 145 17.05 -1.29 0.09
CA GLU A 145 17.48 -1.36 -1.32
C GLU A 145 18.01 -0.01 -1.83
N HIS A 146 17.48 1.11 -1.32
CA HIS A 146 18.01 2.44 -1.61
C HIS A 146 19.25 2.81 -0.78
N GLY A 147 19.78 1.92 0.04
CA GLY A 147 20.96 2.16 0.88
C GLY A 147 20.73 3.17 2.00
N ILE A 148 19.49 3.37 2.43
CA ILE A 148 19.10 4.34 3.45
C ILE A 148 19.20 3.69 4.83
N ASN A 149 19.79 4.41 5.78
CA ASN A 149 19.73 4.00 7.18
C ASN A 149 18.34 4.31 7.74
N VAL A 150 17.49 3.29 7.82
CA VAL A 150 16.09 3.40 8.26
C VAL A 150 15.93 3.76 9.74
N ASP A 151 17.00 3.66 10.54
CA ASP A 151 17.02 4.10 11.94
C ASP A 151 17.36 5.59 12.10
N ARG A 152 17.87 6.23 11.03
CA ARG A 152 18.28 7.64 11.01
C ARG A 152 17.81 8.31 9.72
N LEU A 153 16.53 8.57 9.66
CA LEU A 153 15.92 9.21 8.50
C LEU A 153 16.25 10.71 8.45
N ARG A 154 16.47 11.23 7.23
CA ARG A 154 16.75 12.67 7.05
C ARG A 154 15.51 13.51 7.38
N ASN A 155 15.73 14.67 8.03
CA ASN A 155 14.69 15.66 8.32
C ASN A 155 13.51 15.15 9.17
N ILE A 156 13.63 13.96 9.79
CA ILE A 156 12.62 13.38 10.68
C ILE A 156 13.26 13.17 12.05
N SER A 157 12.61 13.68 13.10
CA SER A 157 12.97 13.41 14.49
C SER A 157 11.74 12.94 15.25
N LYS A 158 11.95 12.06 16.24
CA LYS A 158 10.86 11.56 17.10
C LYS A 158 10.23 12.66 17.97
N VAL A 159 10.96 13.76 18.18
CA VAL A 159 10.52 14.89 18.97
C VAL A 159 10.79 16.15 18.17
N VAL A 160 9.76 16.94 17.95
CA VAL A 160 9.91 18.32 17.45
C VAL A 160 10.36 19.14 18.65
N LEU A 161 11.64 19.46 18.69
CA LEU A 161 12.17 20.44 19.67
C LEU A 161 11.86 21.83 19.13
N ASP A 162 11.01 22.55 19.84
CA ASP A 162 10.75 23.95 19.55
C ASP A 162 12.03 24.74 19.93
N ARG A 163 12.81 25.12 18.93
CA ARG A 163 14.11 25.81 19.13
C ARG A 163 13.95 27.21 19.76
N GLU A 164 12.72 27.72 19.83
CA GLU A 164 12.45 29.03 20.46
C GLU A 164 12.29 28.93 21.98
N LEU A 165 11.99 27.74 22.53
CA LEU A 165 11.88 27.53 23.99
C LEU A 165 13.20 27.14 24.65
N ALA A 166 14.28 27.00 23.91
CA ALA A 166 15.61 26.61 24.42
C ALA A 166 16.59 27.79 24.52
N ARG A 167 16.10 29.07 24.53
CA ARG A 167 16.89 30.29 24.76
C ARG A 167 16.53 30.94 26.08
#